data_11e6323988dc024ce96298e05f3c0530
#
_entry.id   11e6323988dc024ce96298e05f3c0530
#
_cell.length_a   1.000
_cell.length_b   1.000
_cell.length_c   1.000
_cell.angle_alpha   90.00
_cell.angle_beta   90.00
_cell.angle_gamma   90.00
#
_symmetry.space_group_name_H-M   'P 1'
#
loop_
_entity.id
_entity.type
_entity.pdbx_description
1 polymer ?
#
loop_
_entity_poly.entity_id
_entity_poly.type
_entity_poly.pdbx_seq_one_letter_code
_entity_poly.pdbx_strand_id
1 'polypeptide(L)'
;MASKNKKTGFFSLYFKNFRLMLIGNLLFSVPMVISIALVYGIAFLLGQTDNMLIIGLVTIPVYPFFSGVTQITKDIVAENGKNISAFEAYKKGLKNNFRLFLLYGVFIYMAFIVSYYSILLYFKIVLKLKPERNRKYRE
;
A
#
# COMPACT_ATOMS: atom_id res chain seq x y z
N MET A 1 37.48 -9.74 -24.45
CA MET A 1 36.92 -10.72 -23.48
C MET A 1 35.66 -10.13 -22.87
N ALA A 2 34.50 -10.54 -23.34
CA ALA A 2 33.22 -10.06 -22.81
C ALA A 2 32.94 -10.76 -21.49
N SER A 3 32.99 -10.02 -20.38
CA SER A 3 32.53 -10.47 -19.06
C SER A 3 31.07 -10.88 -19.17
N LYS A 4 30.79 -12.19 -19.13
CA LYS A 4 29.44 -12.73 -18.96
C LYS A 4 28.87 -12.19 -17.64
N ASN A 5 28.06 -11.14 -17.73
CA ASN A 5 27.30 -10.62 -16.61
C ASN A 5 26.32 -11.72 -16.17
N LYS A 6 26.73 -12.52 -15.20
CA LYS A 6 25.90 -13.56 -14.60
C LYS A 6 24.71 -12.87 -13.95
N LYS A 7 23.54 -12.94 -14.60
CA LYS A 7 22.29 -12.41 -14.02
C LYS A 7 22.06 -13.11 -12.69
N THR A 8 22.40 -12.44 -11.62
CA THR A 8 22.09 -12.92 -10.26
C THR A 8 20.58 -13.01 -10.13
N GLY A 9 20.08 -14.18 -9.78
CA GLY A 9 18.65 -14.39 -9.60
C GLY A 9 18.07 -13.47 -8.52
N PHE A 10 16.80 -13.07 -8.65
CA PHE A 10 16.10 -12.19 -7.72
C PHE A 10 16.28 -12.59 -6.25
N PHE A 11 16.12 -13.86 -5.94
CA PHE A 11 16.29 -14.38 -4.58
C PHE A 11 17.73 -14.22 -4.04
N SER A 12 18.75 -14.43 -4.88
CA SER A 12 20.14 -14.23 -4.48
C SER A 12 20.44 -12.76 -4.15
N LEU A 13 19.90 -11.83 -4.94
CA LEU A 13 20.00 -10.39 -4.67
C LEU A 13 19.25 -10.00 -3.39
N TYR A 14 18.08 -10.57 -3.16
CA TYR A 14 17.27 -10.32 -1.96
C TYR A 14 18.03 -10.75 -0.69
N PHE A 15 18.51 -11.99 -0.63
CA PHE A 15 19.22 -12.50 0.54
C PHE A 15 20.53 -11.76 0.79
N LYS A 16 21.27 -11.43 -0.28
CA LYS A 16 22.52 -10.65 -0.17
C LYS A 16 22.29 -9.25 0.41
N ASN A 17 21.14 -8.64 0.13
CA ASN A 17 20.82 -7.28 0.55
C ASN A 17 19.70 -7.24 1.60
N PHE A 18 19.47 -8.35 2.32
CA PHE A 18 18.42 -8.49 3.31
C PHE A 18 18.40 -7.34 4.33
N ARG A 19 19.59 -6.93 4.81
CA ARG A 19 19.72 -5.81 5.76
C ARG A 19 19.18 -4.50 5.18
N LEU A 20 19.46 -4.20 3.92
CA LEU A 20 18.97 -2.98 3.26
C LEU A 20 17.44 -3.02 3.09
N MET A 21 16.90 -4.18 2.72
CA MET A 21 15.47 -4.40 2.61
C MET A 21 14.76 -4.25 3.97
N LEU A 22 15.37 -4.79 5.03
CA LEU A 22 14.82 -4.68 6.38
C LEU A 22 14.79 -3.22 6.85
N ILE A 23 15.89 -2.46 6.62
CA ILE A 23 15.93 -1.02 6.93
C ILE A 23 14.88 -0.27 6.11
N GLY A 24 14.72 -0.58 4.82
CA GLY A 24 13.71 0.03 3.96
C GLY A 24 12.28 -0.19 4.48
N ASN A 25 11.97 -1.41 4.91
CA ASN A 25 10.67 -1.74 5.50
C ASN A 25 10.46 -1.02 6.84
N LEU A 26 11.49 -0.90 7.66
CA LEU A 26 11.41 -0.15 8.92
C LEU A 26 11.14 1.34 8.66
N LEU A 27 11.87 1.95 7.71
CA LEU A 27 11.66 3.34 7.30
C LEU A 27 10.25 3.61 6.75
N PHE A 28 9.62 2.61 6.13
CA PHE A 28 8.24 2.67 5.68
C PHE A 28 7.25 2.47 6.83
N SER A 29 7.51 1.52 7.73
CA SER A 29 6.57 1.15 8.80
C SER A 29 6.32 2.29 9.79
N VAL A 30 7.34 3.08 10.11
CA VAL A 30 7.21 4.21 11.05
C VAL A 30 6.19 5.25 10.55
N PRO A 31 6.34 5.86 9.35
CA PRO A 31 5.35 6.81 8.86
C PRO A 31 3.99 6.18 8.57
N MET A 32 3.94 4.89 8.22
CA MET A 32 2.69 4.16 8.08
C MET A 32 1.91 4.11 9.39
N VAL A 33 2.54 3.71 10.49
CA VAL A 33 1.91 3.66 11.83
C VAL A 33 1.44 5.05 12.26
N ILE A 34 2.26 6.09 12.03
CA ILE A 34 1.89 7.47 12.33
C ILE A 34 0.65 7.89 11.52
N SER A 35 0.61 7.57 10.22
CA SER A 35 -0.53 7.90 9.35
C SER A 35 -1.81 7.19 9.79
N ILE A 36 -1.72 5.91 10.17
CA ILE A 36 -2.85 5.14 10.72
C ILE A 36 -3.34 5.78 12.02
N ALA A 37 -2.43 6.09 12.94
CA ALA A 37 -2.77 6.69 14.23
C ALA A 37 -3.45 8.06 14.06
N LEU A 38 -2.98 8.88 13.13
CA LEU A 38 -3.58 10.19 12.83
C LEU A 38 -5.00 10.05 12.27
N VAL A 39 -5.19 9.21 11.25
CA VAL A 39 -6.51 9.01 10.63
C VAL A 39 -7.48 8.39 11.62
N TYR A 40 -7.04 7.38 12.38
CA TYR A 40 -7.87 6.76 13.40
C TYR A 40 -8.21 7.73 14.54
N GLY A 41 -7.25 8.55 14.98
CA GLY A 41 -7.48 9.61 15.97
C GLY A 41 -8.51 10.64 15.50
N ILE A 42 -8.45 11.07 14.25
CA ILE A 42 -9.45 11.97 13.66
C ILE A 42 -10.82 11.28 13.60
N ALA A 43 -10.88 10.03 13.15
CA ALA A 43 -12.11 9.24 13.11
C ALA A 43 -12.74 9.10 14.51
N PHE A 44 -11.91 8.89 15.53
CA PHE A 44 -12.34 8.83 16.93
C PHE A 44 -12.94 10.15 17.43
N LEU A 45 -12.27 11.27 17.16
CA LEU A 45 -12.76 12.61 17.53
C LEU A 45 -14.09 12.96 16.84
N LEU A 46 -14.30 12.45 15.63
CA LEU A 46 -15.54 12.63 14.88
C LEU A 46 -16.64 11.63 15.24
N GLY A 47 -16.39 10.67 16.13
CA GLY A 47 -17.31 9.58 16.46
C GLY A 47 -17.59 8.65 15.27
N GLN A 48 -16.64 8.50 14.35
CA GLN A 48 -16.77 7.77 13.07
C GLN A 48 -15.79 6.59 12.95
N THR A 49 -15.43 5.97 14.06
CA THR A 49 -14.46 4.86 14.09
C THR A 49 -14.90 3.63 13.31
N ASP A 50 -16.19 3.45 13.13
CA ASP A 50 -16.76 2.31 12.37
C ASP A 50 -16.94 2.64 10.88
N ASN A 51 -16.62 3.87 10.47
CA ASN A 51 -16.77 4.31 9.10
C ASN A 51 -15.56 3.88 8.26
N MET A 52 -15.70 2.79 7.54
CA MET A 52 -14.67 2.22 6.65
C MET A 52 -14.13 3.21 5.61
N LEU A 53 -14.97 4.18 5.17
CA LEU A 53 -14.51 5.18 4.20
C LEU A 53 -13.52 6.16 4.83
N ILE A 54 -13.76 6.56 6.08
CA ILE A 54 -12.82 7.45 6.80
C ILE A 54 -11.53 6.69 7.10
N ILE A 55 -11.61 5.44 7.54
CA ILE A 55 -10.42 4.62 7.79
C ILE A 55 -9.63 4.40 6.49
N GLY A 56 -10.31 4.20 5.37
CA GLY A 56 -9.69 4.06 4.06
C GLY A 56 -8.85 5.27 3.62
N LEU A 57 -9.13 6.48 4.15
CA LEU A 57 -8.34 7.69 3.86
C LEU A 57 -6.86 7.53 4.24
N VAL A 58 -6.50 6.59 5.12
CA VAL A 58 -5.11 6.31 5.49
C VAL A 58 -4.25 5.94 4.28
N THR A 59 -4.85 5.38 3.23
CA THR A 59 -4.12 5.00 2.01
C THR A 59 -3.44 6.21 1.35
N ILE A 60 -4.07 7.37 1.38
CA ILE A 60 -3.57 8.58 0.72
C ILE A 60 -2.20 9.01 1.29
N PRO A 61 -2.04 9.28 2.60
CA PRO A 61 -0.75 9.69 3.16
C PRO A 61 0.29 8.57 3.24
N VAL A 62 -0.11 7.30 3.22
CA VAL A 62 0.82 6.15 3.31
C VAL A 62 1.55 5.91 1.99
N TYR A 63 0.87 6.06 0.85
CA TYR A 63 1.45 5.74 -0.45
C TYR A 63 2.74 6.51 -0.80
N PRO A 64 2.88 7.81 -0.53
CA PRO A 64 4.13 8.53 -0.78
C PRO A 64 5.36 7.87 -0.16
N PHE A 65 5.22 7.30 1.04
CA PHE A 65 6.33 6.62 1.72
C PHE A 65 6.77 5.32 1.03
N PHE A 66 5.88 4.71 0.24
CA PHE A 66 6.21 3.56 -0.59
C PHE A 66 7.24 3.91 -1.68
N SER A 67 7.28 5.17 -2.12
CA SER A 67 8.27 5.63 -3.11
C SER A 67 9.71 5.49 -2.63
N GLY A 68 9.94 5.66 -1.32
CA GLY A 68 11.26 5.45 -0.72
C GLY A 68 11.72 3.99 -0.79
N VAL A 69 10.82 3.04 -0.48
CA VAL A 69 11.11 1.60 -0.58
C VAL A 69 11.38 1.18 -2.02
N THR A 70 10.57 1.70 -2.96
CA THR A 70 10.76 1.44 -4.39
C THR A 70 12.12 1.94 -4.88
N GLN A 71 12.58 3.10 -4.41
CA GLN A 71 13.90 3.63 -4.76
C GLN A 71 15.03 2.75 -4.20
N ILE A 72 14.95 2.31 -2.94
CA ILE A 72 15.92 1.38 -2.35
C ILE A 72 16.01 0.11 -3.19
N THR A 73 14.87 -0.47 -3.55
CA THR A 73 14.82 -1.69 -4.37
C THR A 73 15.46 -1.46 -5.75
N LYS A 74 15.16 -0.32 -6.38
CA LYS A 74 15.74 0.07 -7.67
C LYS A 74 17.26 0.18 -7.58
N ASP A 75 17.78 0.85 -6.56
CA ASP A 75 19.21 1.05 -6.38
C ASP A 75 19.92 -0.28 -6.08
N ILE A 76 19.30 -1.19 -5.31
CA ILE A 76 19.83 -2.55 -5.07
C ILE A 76 19.98 -3.31 -6.39
N VAL A 77 18.98 -3.24 -7.27
CA VAL A 77 19.02 -3.92 -8.57
C VAL A 77 20.06 -3.30 -9.50
N ALA A 78 20.15 -1.95 -9.53
CA ALA A 78 21.07 -1.23 -10.42
C ALA A 78 22.55 -1.41 -10.01
N GLU A 79 22.84 -1.37 -8.70
CA GLU A 79 24.21 -1.38 -8.18
C GLU A 79 24.64 -2.73 -7.57
N ASN A 80 23.83 -3.79 -7.73
CA ASN A 80 24.03 -5.09 -7.07
C ASN A 80 24.26 -4.99 -5.54
N GLY A 81 23.67 -3.98 -4.91
CA GLY A 81 23.75 -3.74 -3.47
C GLY A 81 25.08 -3.18 -2.96
N LYS A 82 25.96 -2.67 -3.86
CA LYS A 82 27.23 -2.08 -3.45
C LYS A 82 27.04 -0.60 -3.12
N ASN A 83 27.60 -0.18 -1.99
CA ASN A 83 27.68 1.23 -1.55
C ASN A 83 26.34 1.99 -1.46
N ILE A 84 25.22 1.30 -1.17
CA ILE A 84 23.91 1.92 -1.05
C ILE A 84 23.67 2.34 0.42
N SER A 85 23.40 3.63 0.63
CA SER A 85 22.83 4.12 1.87
C SER A 85 21.30 4.01 1.77
N ALA A 86 20.68 3.10 2.55
CA ALA A 86 19.24 2.90 2.54
C ALA A 86 18.46 4.20 2.86
N PHE A 87 18.97 5.01 3.80
CA PHE A 87 18.35 6.27 4.19
C PHE A 87 18.40 7.31 3.07
N GLU A 88 19.55 7.46 2.39
CA GLU A 88 19.68 8.41 1.27
C GLU A 88 18.81 7.99 0.07
N ALA A 89 18.81 6.70 -0.27
CA ALA A 89 17.96 6.17 -1.32
C ALA A 89 16.46 6.40 -0.98
N TYR A 90 16.06 6.14 0.26
CA TYR A 90 14.70 6.39 0.73
C TYR A 90 14.30 7.85 0.60
N LYS A 91 15.14 8.78 1.10
CA LYS A 91 14.92 10.23 1.00
C LYS A 91 14.85 10.71 -0.45
N LYS A 92 15.72 10.17 -1.32
CA LYS A 92 15.73 10.44 -2.77
C LYS A 92 14.42 10.00 -3.41
N GLY A 93 13.94 8.80 -3.09
CA GLY A 93 12.66 8.27 -3.58
C GLY A 93 11.49 9.15 -3.19
N LEU A 94 11.41 9.52 -1.91
CA LEU A 94 10.40 10.44 -1.39
C LEU A 94 10.43 11.78 -2.15
N LYS A 95 11.60 12.44 -2.22
CA LYS A 95 11.71 13.75 -2.85
C LYS A 95 11.30 13.75 -4.33
N ASN A 96 11.72 12.71 -5.07
CA ASN A 96 11.53 12.67 -6.52
C ASN A 96 10.13 12.20 -6.94
N ASN A 97 9.52 11.32 -6.15
CA ASN A 97 8.29 10.64 -6.58
C ASN A 97 7.09 10.91 -5.65
N PHE A 98 7.21 11.79 -4.67
CA PHE A 98 6.17 12.07 -3.68
C PHE A 98 4.80 12.33 -4.31
N ARG A 99 4.74 13.27 -5.26
CA ARG A 99 3.48 13.68 -5.93
C ARG A 99 2.85 12.54 -6.71
N LEU A 100 3.67 11.75 -7.41
CA LEU A 100 3.20 10.62 -8.20
C LEU A 100 2.58 9.55 -7.30
N PHE A 101 3.25 9.19 -6.21
CA PHE A 101 2.74 8.20 -5.28
C PHE A 101 1.56 8.71 -4.45
N LEU A 102 1.49 10.00 -4.15
CA LEU A 102 0.29 10.62 -3.55
C LEU A 102 -0.93 10.42 -4.47
N LEU A 103 -0.75 10.66 -5.77
CA LEU A 103 -1.79 10.44 -6.77
C LEU A 103 -2.23 8.97 -6.81
N TYR A 104 -1.28 8.03 -6.75
CA TYR A 104 -1.61 6.60 -6.64
C TYR A 104 -2.41 6.29 -5.38
N GLY A 105 -2.08 6.91 -4.23
CA GLY A 105 -2.85 6.78 -3.00
C GLY A 105 -4.31 7.21 -3.17
N VAL A 106 -4.54 8.32 -3.89
CA VAL A 106 -5.90 8.79 -4.22
C VAL A 106 -6.62 7.80 -5.14
N PHE A 107 -5.96 7.29 -6.19
CA PHE A 107 -6.57 6.29 -7.08
C PHE A 107 -6.93 5.00 -6.34
N ILE A 108 -6.06 4.50 -5.47
CA ILE A 108 -6.35 3.31 -4.67
C ILE A 108 -7.52 3.56 -3.73
N TYR A 109 -7.59 4.74 -3.11
CA TYR A 109 -8.73 5.11 -2.28
C TYR A 109 -10.05 5.16 -3.07
N MET A 110 -10.04 5.73 -4.27
CA MET A 110 -11.21 5.74 -5.15
C MET A 110 -11.65 4.32 -5.54
N ALA A 111 -10.70 3.44 -5.89
CA ALA A 111 -10.98 2.03 -6.16
C ALA A 111 -11.58 1.32 -4.94
N PHE A 112 -11.08 1.63 -3.74
CA PHE A 112 -11.63 1.12 -2.48
C PHE A 112 -13.09 1.56 -2.28
N ILE A 113 -13.41 2.86 -2.50
CA ILE A 113 -14.78 3.38 -2.42
C ILE A 113 -15.72 2.63 -3.36
N VAL A 114 -15.33 2.49 -4.63
CA VAL A 114 -16.13 1.79 -5.65
C VAL A 114 -16.38 0.35 -5.24
N SER A 115 -15.34 -0.35 -4.78
CA SER A 115 -15.45 -1.74 -4.33
C SER A 115 -16.36 -1.88 -3.10
N TYR A 116 -16.23 -0.98 -2.13
CA TYR A 116 -17.04 -0.97 -0.91
C TYR A 116 -18.53 -0.80 -1.23
N TYR A 117 -18.90 0.20 -2.05
CA TYR A 117 -20.28 0.41 -2.44
C TYR A 117 -20.82 -0.72 -3.32
N SER A 118 -20.02 -1.29 -4.21
CA SER A 118 -20.41 -2.45 -5.03
C SER A 118 -20.78 -3.65 -4.16
N ILE A 119 -19.99 -3.93 -3.13
CA ILE A 119 -20.27 -5.00 -2.18
C ILE A 119 -21.55 -4.74 -1.40
N LEU A 120 -21.74 -3.52 -0.88
CA LEU A 120 -22.96 -3.15 -0.16
C LEU A 120 -24.22 -3.29 -1.03
N LEU A 121 -24.15 -2.86 -2.28
CA LEU A 121 -25.24 -2.94 -3.23
C LEU A 121 -25.57 -4.39 -3.55
N TYR A 122 -24.56 -5.24 -3.76
CA TYR A 122 -24.73 -6.66 -3.96
C TYR A 122 -25.46 -7.32 -2.80
N PHE A 123 -25.03 -7.07 -1.55
CA PHE A 123 -25.68 -7.61 -0.36
C PHE A 123 -27.14 -7.14 -0.24
N LYS A 124 -27.43 -5.87 -0.50
CA LYS A 124 -28.81 -5.36 -0.48
C LYS A 124 -29.72 -6.09 -1.49
N ILE A 125 -29.23 -6.32 -2.70
CA ILE A 125 -29.97 -7.02 -3.76
C ILE A 125 -30.23 -8.47 -3.36
N VAL A 126 -29.18 -9.20 -2.94
CA VAL A 126 -29.27 -10.62 -2.57
C VAL A 126 -30.21 -10.83 -1.37
N LEU A 127 -30.11 -9.98 -0.34
CA LEU A 127 -30.98 -10.06 0.83
C LEU A 127 -32.44 -9.75 0.49
N LYS A 128 -32.69 -8.85 -0.46
CA LYS A 128 -34.04 -8.50 -0.89
C LYS A 128 -34.71 -9.62 -1.72
N LEU A 129 -33.94 -10.35 -2.51
CA LEU A 129 -34.44 -11.43 -3.36
C LEU A 129 -34.71 -12.74 -2.59
N LYS A 130 -34.03 -12.95 -1.45
CA LYS A 130 -34.14 -14.19 -0.66
C LYS A 130 -35.53 -14.41 -0.02
N PRO A 131 -36.26 -13.40 0.52
CA PRO A 131 -37.55 -13.61 1.14
C PRO A 131 -38.67 -13.90 0.12
N GLU A 132 -38.59 -13.41 -1.10
CA GLU A 132 -39.65 -13.67 -2.12
C GLU A 132 -39.60 -15.11 -2.65
N ARG A 133 -38.40 -15.70 -2.74
CA ARG A 133 -38.24 -17.10 -3.17
C ARG A 133 -38.86 -18.09 -2.18
N ASN A 134 -38.75 -17.82 -0.87
CA ASN A 134 -39.32 -18.70 0.16
C ASN A 134 -40.82 -18.62 0.29
N ARG A 135 -41.51 -17.56 -0.22
CA ARG A 135 -42.98 -17.49 -0.28
C ARG A 135 -43.55 -18.32 -1.40
N LYS A 136 -42.88 -18.37 -2.57
CA LYS A 136 -43.38 -19.13 -3.75
C LYS A 136 -43.38 -20.65 -3.58
N TYR A 137 -42.72 -21.19 -2.58
CA TYR A 137 -42.71 -22.63 -2.30
C TYR A 137 -43.61 -23.03 -1.12
N ARG A 138 -44.46 -22.12 -0.60
CA ARG A 138 -45.41 -22.41 0.48
C ARG A 138 -46.88 -22.37 0.04
N GLU A 139 -47.14 -22.03 -1.21
CA GLU A 139 -48.46 -22.16 -1.89
C GLU A 139 -48.44 -23.39 -2.82
#